data_038f192cee447f373921770d91169590
#
_entry.id   038f192cee447f373921770d91169590
#
_cell.length_a   1.000
_cell.length_b   1.000
_cell.length_c   1.000
_cell.angle_alpha   90.00
_cell.angle_beta   90.00
_cell.angle_gamma   90.00
#
_symmetry.space_group_name_H-M   'P 1'
#
loop_
_entity.id
_entity.type
_entity.pdbx_description
1 polymer ?
#
loop_
_entity_poly.entity_id
_entity_poly.type
_entity_poly.pdbx_seq_one_letter_code
_entity_poly.pdbx_strand_id
1 'polypeptide(L)'
;AALRAETVQLVLDPRFVDALLGVEAGADLVLLTYFHLASHDVLEVHPRGDMARPLRGVFATRSPARPSPIGLVTVRVVRIDANVLWVRGLDTLDGTPILDIKSYSEGFDRPYTL
;
A
#
# COMPACT_ATOMS: atom_id res chain seq x y z
N ALA A 1 12.08 2.32 6.28
CA ALA A 1 13.03 1.35 5.81
C ALA A 1 13.66 1.77 4.50
N ALA A 2 14.82 1.21 4.17
CA ALA A 2 15.57 1.55 2.96
C ALA A 2 14.77 1.32 1.68
N LEU A 3 13.96 0.25 1.61
CA LEU A 3 13.13 -0.05 0.43
C LEU A 3 12.12 1.05 0.13
N ARG A 4 11.56 1.67 1.15
CA ARG A 4 10.57 2.75 0.96
C ARG A 4 11.18 4.04 0.42
N ALA A 5 12.49 4.20 0.52
CA ALA A 5 13.18 5.36 -0.05
C ALA A 5 13.42 5.22 -1.55
N GLU A 6 13.32 4.02 -2.09
CA GLU A 6 13.54 3.77 -3.50
C GLU A 6 12.34 4.20 -4.34
N THR A 7 12.62 4.61 -5.58
CA THR A 7 11.59 4.91 -6.55
C THR A 7 11.24 3.63 -7.30
N VAL A 8 9.96 3.28 -7.28
CA VAL A 8 9.46 2.09 -7.97
C VAL A 8 8.40 2.47 -8.97
N GLN A 9 8.20 1.61 -9.96
CA GLN A 9 7.20 1.82 -11.00
C GLN A 9 5.90 1.09 -10.65
N LEU A 10 4.79 1.81 -10.82
CA LEU A 10 3.46 1.22 -10.86
C LEU A 10 3.00 1.28 -12.32
N VAL A 11 2.80 0.11 -12.91
CA VAL A 11 2.35 0.00 -14.30
C VAL A 11 0.86 -0.34 -14.29
N LEU A 12 0.04 0.60 -14.72
CA LEU A 12 -1.39 0.39 -14.81
C LEU A 12 -1.76 -0.16 -16.19
N ASP A 13 -2.88 -0.89 -16.24
CA ASP A 13 -3.48 -1.24 -17.51
C ASP A 13 -3.78 0.06 -18.27
N PRO A 14 -3.38 0.22 -19.54
CA PRO A 14 -3.59 1.47 -20.29
C PRO A 14 -5.05 1.93 -20.34
N ARG A 15 -6.01 1.04 -20.22
CA ARG A 15 -7.45 1.40 -20.20
C ARG A 15 -7.83 2.28 -19.01
N PHE A 16 -6.98 2.35 -17.97
CA PHE A 16 -7.25 3.14 -16.77
C PHE A 16 -6.53 4.50 -16.76
N VAL A 17 -5.87 4.89 -17.85
CA VAL A 17 -5.11 6.14 -17.91
C VAL A 17 -5.95 7.36 -17.56
N ASP A 18 -7.21 7.39 -18.00
CA ASP A 18 -8.10 8.51 -17.72
C ASP A 18 -8.40 8.68 -16.23
N ALA A 19 -8.25 7.62 -15.44
CA ALA A 19 -8.41 7.68 -13.99
C ALA A 19 -7.26 8.44 -13.30
N LEU A 20 -6.17 8.73 -14.00
CA LEU A 20 -5.05 9.52 -13.50
C LEU A 20 -5.24 11.03 -13.69
N LEU A 21 -6.33 11.48 -14.31
CA LEU A 21 -6.58 12.90 -14.48
C LEU A 21 -6.58 13.60 -13.11
N GLY A 22 -5.73 14.61 -12.96
CA GLY A 22 -5.57 15.34 -11.70
C GLY A 22 -4.51 14.78 -10.76
N VAL A 23 -3.92 13.63 -11.06
CA VAL A 23 -2.78 13.10 -10.31
C VAL A 23 -1.51 13.73 -10.87
N GLU A 24 -0.73 14.35 -9.98
CA GLU A 24 0.48 15.08 -10.35
C GLU A 24 1.69 14.62 -9.53
N ALA A 25 2.89 14.91 -10.04
CA ALA A 25 4.11 14.73 -9.26
C ALA A 25 4.01 15.52 -7.95
N GLY A 26 4.42 14.90 -6.86
CA GLY A 26 4.29 15.46 -5.51
C GLY A 26 3.00 15.09 -4.80
N ALA A 27 2.03 14.52 -5.50
CA ALA A 27 0.79 14.06 -4.87
C ALA A 27 1.04 12.82 -3.99
N ASP A 28 0.28 12.72 -2.91
CA ASP A 28 0.25 11.54 -2.08
C ASP A 28 -0.97 10.67 -2.44
N LEU A 29 -0.72 9.38 -2.62
CA LEU A 29 -1.74 8.41 -2.96
C LEU A 29 -1.76 7.29 -1.94
N VAL A 30 -2.95 6.75 -1.69
CA VAL A 30 -3.13 5.53 -0.90
C VAL A 30 -3.32 4.38 -1.86
N LEU A 31 -2.47 3.37 -1.74
CA LEU A 31 -2.57 2.15 -2.53
C LEU A 31 -3.15 1.03 -1.68
N LEU A 32 -4.10 0.31 -2.26
CA LEU A 32 -4.56 -0.96 -1.74
C LEU A 32 -3.94 -2.06 -2.58
N THR A 33 -3.22 -2.96 -1.93
CA THR A 33 -2.50 -4.04 -2.58
C THR A 33 -3.03 -5.39 -2.12
N TYR A 34 -2.78 -6.44 -2.89
CA TYR A 34 -3.16 -7.79 -2.50
C TYR A 34 -1.90 -8.64 -2.31
N PHE A 35 -1.67 -9.10 -1.08
CA PHE A 35 -0.53 -9.96 -0.77
C PHE A 35 -0.86 -11.40 -1.16
N HIS A 36 -0.83 -11.68 -2.45
CA HIS A 36 -1.27 -12.95 -3.04
C HIS A 36 -0.42 -14.16 -2.60
N LEU A 37 0.78 -13.92 -2.06
CA LEU A 37 1.65 -14.97 -1.55
C LEU A 37 1.53 -15.16 -0.04
N ALA A 38 0.74 -14.34 0.65
CA ALA A 38 0.59 -14.41 2.09
C ALA A 38 -0.43 -15.49 2.50
N SER A 39 -0.30 -15.98 3.74
CA SER A 39 -1.27 -16.91 4.31
C SER A 39 -2.58 -16.20 4.65
N HIS A 40 -3.71 -16.86 4.37
CA HIS A 40 -5.07 -16.41 4.69
C HIS A 40 -5.59 -16.98 6.01
N ASP A 41 -4.85 -17.90 6.64
CA ASP A 41 -5.33 -18.65 7.80
C ASP A 41 -4.81 -18.10 9.13
N VAL A 42 -4.02 -17.03 9.08
CA VAL A 42 -3.36 -16.49 10.26
C VAL A 42 -4.28 -15.50 10.95
N LEU A 43 -4.54 -15.72 12.25
CA LEU A 43 -5.35 -14.84 13.07
C LEU A 43 -4.53 -14.05 14.10
N GLU A 44 -3.37 -14.57 14.48
CA GLU A 44 -2.49 -13.96 15.48
C GLU A 44 -1.05 -13.99 14.98
N VAL A 45 -0.30 -12.95 15.30
CA VAL A 45 1.11 -12.83 14.89
C VAL A 45 1.92 -12.15 16.00
N HIS A 46 3.22 -12.41 15.99
CA HIS A 46 4.19 -11.55 16.65
C HIS A 46 4.55 -10.44 15.67
N PRO A 47 4.25 -9.17 15.95
CA PRO A 47 4.49 -8.08 15.01
C PRO A 47 5.91 -8.09 14.46
N ARG A 48 6.06 -7.98 13.14
CA ARG A 48 7.33 -8.02 12.39
C ARG A 48 8.13 -9.31 12.59
N GLY A 49 7.47 -10.42 12.98
CA GLY A 49 8.15 -11.67 13.28
C GLY A 49 9.04 -11.63 14.52
N ASP A 50 8.95 -10.57 15.32
CA ASP A 50 9.77 -10.41 16.52
C ASP A 50 9.11 -11.13 17.70
N MET A 51 9.68 -12.27 18.08
CA MET A 51 9.15 -13.10 19.16
C MET A 51 9.24 -12.43 20.54
N ALA A 52 10.02 -11.36 20.68
CA ALA A 52 10.07 -10.58 21.90
C ALA A 52 8.84 -9.67 22.06
N ARG A 53 8.12 -9.40 20.98
CA ARG A 53 6.87 -8.64 21.03
C ARG A 53 5.71 -9.54 21.41
N PRO A 54 4.72 -9.01 22.16
CA PRO A 54 3.52 -9.80 22.50
C PRO A 54 2.78 -10.27 21.26
N LEU A 55 2.18 -11.46 21.35
CA LEU A 55 1.28 -11.98 20.34
C LEU A 55 0.08 -11.04 20.22
N ARG A 56 -0.35 -10.74 18.99
CA ARG A 56 -1.47 -9.84 18.73
C ARG A 56 -2.38 -10.44 17.65
N GLY A 57 -3.66 -10.13 17.73
CA GLY A 57 -4.57 -10.40 16.63
C GLY A 57 -4.19 -9.58 15.40
N VAL A 58 -4.36 -10.16 14.21
CA VAL A 58 -3.92 -9.51 12.97
C VAL A 58 -4.66 -8.19 12.70
N PHE A 59 -5.88 -8.03 13.21
CA PHE A 59 -6.63 -6.78 13.06
C PHE A 59 -6.05 -5.63 13.89
N ALA A 60 -5.18 -5.93 14.84
CA ALA A 60 -4.43 -4.93 15.60
C ALA A 60 -3.06 -4.65 14.97
N THR A 61 -2.81 -5.14 13.76
CA THR A 61 -1.52 -5.06 13.06
C THR A 61 -1.74 -4.74 11.59
N ARG A 62 -0.63 -4.51 10.90
CA ARG A 62 -0.58 -4.40 9.44
C ARG A 62 0.10 -5.61 8.80
N SER A 63 0.08 -6.77 9.49
CA SER A 63 0.67 -8.00 8.97
C SER A 63 0.08 -8.38 7.62
N PRO A 64 0.89 -8.78 6.62
CA PRO A 64 0.39 -9.32 5.36
C PRO A 64 -0.41 -10.60 5.53
N ALA A 65 0.03 -11.48 6.45
CA ALA A 65 -0.67 -12.71 6.76
C ALA A 65 -1.91 -12.40 7.59
N ARG A 66 -3.07 -12.60 7.01
CA ARG A 66 -4.37 -12.27 7.60
C ARG A 66 -5.49 -12.86 6.73
N PRO A 67 -6.74 -12.95 7.25
CA PRO A 67 -7.84 -13.55 6.50
C PRO A 67 -8.08 -12.92 5.12
N SER A 68 -8.01 -11.60 5.04
CA SER A 68 -8.05 -10.88 3.76
C SER A 68 -6.75 -10.11 3.62
N PRO A 69 -5.75 -10.65 2.90
CA PRO A 69 -4.39 -10.09 2.90
C PRO A 69 -4.27 -8.86 1.99
N ILE A 70 -5.06 -7.86 2.31
CA ILE A 70 -5.07 -6.57 1.63
C ILE A 70 -4.14 -5.62 2.38
N GLY A 71 -3.18 -5.05 1.65
CA GLY A 71 -2.27 -4.04 2.17
C GLY A 71 -2.80 -2.64 1.88
N LEU A 72 -2.36 -1.70 2.70
CA LEU A 72 -2.67 -0.29 2.53
C LEU A 72 -1.40 0.49 2.82
N VAL A 73 -1.00 1.34 1.88
CA VAL A 73 0.23 2.13 2.02
C VAL A 73 0.04 3.48 1.34
N THR A 74 0.61 4.53 1.94
CA THR A 74 0.66 5.85 1.32
C THR A 74 1.99 6.02 0.61
N VAL A 75 1.92 6.47 -0.63
CA VAL A 75 3.09 6.70 -1.48
C VAL A 75 3.06 8.12 -2.02
N ARG A 76 4.23 8.63 -2.40
CA ARG A 76 4.33 9.92 -3.08
C ARG A 76 4.69 9.72 -4.53
N VAL A 77 3.98 10.39 -5.41
CA VAL A 77 4.24 10.37 -6.86
C VAL A 77 5.48 11.21 -7.14
N VAL A 78 6.44 10.60 -7.83
CA VAL A 78 7.66 11.28 -8.30
C VAL A 78 7.49 11.74 -9.73
N ARG A 79 6.91 10.88 -10.58
CA ARG A 79 6.74 11.15 -12.00
C ARG A 79 5.58 10.32 -12.54
N ILE A 80 4.91 10.82 -13.56
CA ILE A 80 3.87 10.11 -14.30
C ILE A 80 4.20 10.21 -15.79
N ASP A 81 4.07 9.09 -16.49
CA ASP A 81 4.17 9.03 -17.94
C ASP A 81 3.17 8.00 -18.46
N ALA A 82 2.13 8.46 -19.14
CA ALA A 82 1.04 7.63 -19.62
C ALA A 82 0.45 6.75 -18.49
N ASN A 83 0.55 5.42 -18.62
CA ASN A 83 0.02 4.47 -17.65
C ASN A 83 1.04 4.06 -16.58
N VAL A 84 2.18 4.75 -16.48
CA VAL A 84 3.22 4.43 -15.52
C VAL A 84 3.38 5.55 -14.52
N LEU A 85 3.36 5.21 -13.23
CA LEU A 85 3.70 6.11 -12.14
C LEU A 85 5.01 5.66 -11.51
N TRP A 86 5.88 6.62 -11.21
CA TRP A 86 7.05 6.38 -10.36
C TRP A 86 6.72 6.95 -8.99
N VAL A 87 6.82 6.11 -7.97
CA VAL A 87 6.43 6.48 -6.59
C VAL A 87 7.51 6.10 -5.60
N ARG A 88 7.48 6.75 -4.44
CA ARG A 88 8.27 6.39 -3.25
C ARG A 88 7.33 6.09 -2.09
N GLY A 89 7.78 5.23 -1.19
CA GLY A 89 7.03 4.83 -0.01
C GLY A 89 6.50 3.40 -0.06
N LEU A 90 6.70 2.72 -1.18
CA LEU A 90 6.24 1.35 -1.37
C LEU A 90 7.37 0.37 -1.05
N ASP A 91 7.05 -0.68 -0.29
CA ASP A 91 8.00 -1.72 0.12
C ASP A 91 7.50 -3.13 -0.19
N THR A 92 6.52 -3.26 -1.07
CA THR A 92 5.99 -4.56 -1.47
C THR A 92 6.90 -5.21 -2.51
N LEU A 93 6.76 -6.54 -2.64
CA LEU A 93 7.47 -7.30 -3.66
C LEU A 93 7.00 -6.92 -5.06
N ASP A 94 7.93 -6.99 -6.02
CA ASP A 94 7.59 -6.86 -7.42
C ASP A 94 6.53 -7.90 -7.82
N GLY A 95 5.58 -7.48 -8.63
CA GLY A 95 4.47 -8.34 -9.04
C GLY A 95 3.29 -8.37 -8.06
N THR A 96 3.37 -7.65 -6.94
CA THR A 96 2.22 -7.54 -6.01
C THR A 96 1.09 -6.78 -6.70
N PRO A 97 -0.12 -7.38 -6.81
CA PRO A 97 -1.25 -6.73 -7.46
C PRO A 97 -1.70 -5.47 -6.72
N ILE A 98 -2.05 -4.44 -7.48
CA ILE A 98 -2.68 -3.23 -6.94
C ILE A 98 -4.19 -3.37 -7.16
N LEU A 99 -4.95 -3.33 -6.07
CA LEU A 99 -6.41 -3.43 -6.12
C LEU A 99 -7.07 -2.11 -6.39
N ASP A 100 -6.53 -1.02 -5.84
CA ASP A 100 -7.13 0.30 -5.95
C ASP A 100 -6.10 1.38 -5.64
N ILE A 101 -6.36 2.57 -6.16
CA ILE A 101 -5.57 3.77 -5.92
C ILE A 101 -6.53 4.87 -5.52
N LYS A 102 -6.26 5.52 -4.39
CA LYS A 102 -7.06 6.64 -3.89
C LYS A 102 -6.16 7.82 -3.58
N SER A 103 -6.69 9.02 -3.66
CA SER A 103 -5.95 10.18 -3.16
C SER A 103 -5.84 10.11 -1.64
N TYR A 104 -4.69 10.50 -1.09
CA TYR A 104 -4.59 10.72 0.35
C TYR A 104 -5.45 11.91 0.75
N SER A 105 -6.22 11.77 1.81
CA SER A 105 -7.07 12.83 2.32
C SER A 105 -6.92 12.95 3.83
N GLU A 106 -6.33 14.06 4.27
CA GLU A 106 -6.14 14.32 5.70
C GLU A 106 -7.47 14.28 6.46
N GLY A 107 -8.55 14.75 5.83
CA GLY A 107 -9.86 14.78 6.45
C GLY A 107 -10.51 13.41 6.61
N PHE A 108 -10.23 12.47 5.70
CA PHE A 108 -10.76 11.10 5.77
C PHE A 108 -9.80 10.13 6.43
N ASP A 109 -8.49 10.33 6.27
CA ASP A 109 -7.50 9.36 6.75
C ASP A 109 -7.17 9.57 8.22
N ARG A 110 -7.48 10.72 8.76
CA ARG A 110 -7.41 11.00 10.19
C ARG A 110 -8.68 10.47 10.86
N PRO A 111 -8.60 9.83 12.04
CA PRO A 111 -9.80 9.44 12.77
C PRO A 111 -10.71 10.62 13.05
N TYR A 112 -12.01 10.39 12.96
CA TYR A 112 -12.98 11.42 13.31
C TYR A 112 -12.83 11.80 14.78
N THR A 113 -12.81 13.08 15.06
CA THR A 113 -12.69 13.59 16.44
C THR A 113 -14.09 13.77 17.03
N LEU A 114 -14.35 13.07 18.12
CA LEU A 114 -15.59 13.16 18.85
C LEU A 114 -15.61 14.34 19.82
#